data_fec63627e02b4b98fbfe35dd0df0692c
#
_entry.id   fec63627e02b4b98fbfe35dd0df0692c
#
_cell.length_a   1.000
_cell.length_b   1.000
_cell.length_c   1.000
_cell.angle_alpha   90.00
_cell.angle_beta   90.00
_cell.angle_gamma   90.00
#
_symmetry.space_group_name_H-M   'P 1'
#
loop_
_entity.id
_entity.type
_entity.pdbx_description
1 polymer ?
#
loop_
_entity_poly.entity_id
_entity_poly.type
_entity_poly.pdbx_seq_one_letter_code
_entity_poly.pdbx_strand_id
1 'polypeptide(L)'
;MKGKRFTEEQIVRVVKAIEGGLPIADAIRQFGVSRATISIWRKKFAGMEVSDAKRLKQLEDENRRLKRIVADLTLDKQMLQDVLSRKW
;
A
#
# COMPACT_ATOMS: atom_id res chain seq x y z
N MET A 1 -18.58 -13.23 -3.54
CA MET A 1 -17.97 -12.73 -3.74
C MET A 1 -17.16 -12.23 -3.02
N LYS A 2 -16.50 -12.16 -2.90
CA LYS A 2 -15.72 -11.83 -2.30
C LYS A 2 -15.66 -10.67 -1.76
N GLY A 3 -15.16 -10.20 -1.02
CA GLY A 3 -15.17 -9.01 -0.30
C GLY A 3 -14.83 -7.83 -1.16
N LYS A 4 -15.26 -6.70 -0.75
CA LYS A 4 -14.91 -5.46 -1.44
C LYS A 4 -13.46 -5.11 -1.23
N ARG A 5 -12.88 -4.55 -2.24
CA ARG A 5 -11.55 -4.01 -2.12
C ARG A 5 -11.64 -2.51 -1.95
N PHE A 6 -10.85 -1.99 -1.03
CA PHE A 6 -10.82 -0.56 -0.75
C PHE A 6 -9.50 0.02 -1.17
N THR A 7 -9.56 1.17 -1.85
CA THR A 7 -8.35 1.92 -2.14
C THR A 7 -7.88 2.59 -0.86
N GLU A 8 -6.62 3.00 -0.84
CA GLU A 8 -6.09 3.70 0.33
C GLU A 8 -6.85 4.99 0.59
N GLU A 9 -7.29 5.66 -0.47
CA GLU A 9 -8.12 6.86 -0.29
C GLU A 9 -9.42 6.55 0.42
N GLN A 10 -10.06 5.46 0.01
CA GLN A 10 -11.31 5.05 0.65
C GLN A 10 -11.10 4.68 2.10
N ILE A 11 -9.99 3.99 2.39
CA ILE A 11 -9.66 3.60 3.76
C ILE A 11 -9.45 4.84 4.63
N VAL A 12 -8.73 5.82 4.11
CA VAL A 12 -8.51 7.06 4.87
C VAL A 12 -9.82 7.77 5.14
N ARG A 13 -10.75 7.76 4.18
CA ARG A 13 -12.06 8.38 4.40
C ARG A 13 -12.82 7.69 5.52
N VAL A 14 -12.76 6.35 5.57
CA VAL A 14 -13.40 5.59 6.64
C VAL A 14 -12.77 5.94 7.98
N VAL A 15 -11.44 5.95 8.04
CA VAL A 15 -10.73 6.27 9.28
C VAL A 15 -11.06 7.68 9.73
N LYS A 16 -11.09 8.63 8.80
CA LYS A 16 -11.42 10.01 9.15
C LYS A 16 -12.85 10.14 9.68
N ALA A 17 -13.79 9.39 9.09
CA ALA A 17 -15.17 9.42 9.57
C ALA A 17 -15.24 8.93 11.00
N ILE A 18 -14.50 7.86 11.33
CA ILE A 18 -14.47 7.33 12.68
C ILE A 18 -13.81 8.33 13.64
N GLU A 19 -12.71 8.93 13.22
CA GLU A 19 -12.04 9.94 14.04
C GLU A 19 -12.93 11.16 14.28
N GLY A 20 -13.81 11.43 13.32
CA GLY A 20 -14.77 12.54 13.46
C GLY A 20 -16.01 12.21 14.26
N GLY A 21 -16.12 10.97 14.75
CA GLY A 21 -17.22 10.63 15.63
C GLY A 21 -18.12 9.50 15.16
N LEU A 22 -17.91 8.94 13.99
CA LEU A 22 -18.73 7.83 13.53
C LEU A 22 -18.50 6.62 14.43
N PRO A 23 -19.55 6.06 15.05
CA PRO A 23 -19.37 4.87 15.90
C PRO A 23 -18.84 3.70 15.09
N ILE A 24 -17.99 2.90 15.71
CA ILE A 24 -17.38 1.76 15.02
C ILE A 24 -18.45 0.78 14.56
N ALA A 25 -19.47 0.55 15.34
CA ALA A 25 -20.57 -0.35 14.95
C ALA A 25 -21.23 0.13 13.67
N ASP A 26 -21.43 1.44 13.54
CA ASP A 26 -22.02 2.01 12.34
C ASP A 26 -21.08 1.88 11.14
N ALA A 27 -19.79 2.07 11.38
CA ALA A 27 -18.80 1.92 10.32
C ALA A 27 -18.78 0.48 9.79
N ILE A 28 -18.87 -0.49 10.69
CA ILE A 28 -18.92 -1.90 10.29
C ILE A 28 -20.10 -2.15 9.37
N ARG A 29 -21.26 -1.65 9.75
CA ARG A 29 -22.48 -1.84 8.95
C ARG A 29 -22.39 -1.09 7.63
N GLN A 30 -21.95 0.16 7.71
CA GLN A 30 -21.99 1.04 6.55
C GLN A 30 -20.98 0.65 5.49
N PHE A 31 -19.79 0.23 5.90
CA PHE A 31 -18.72 -0.08 4.96
C PHE A 31 -18.52 -1.57 4.74
N GLY A 32 -19.20 -2.41 5.51
CA GLY A 32 -19.14 -3.85 5.29
C GLY A 32 -17.81 -4.47 5.64
N VAL A 33 -17.15 -3.95 6.66
CA VAL A 33 -15.83 -4.46 7.09
C VAL A 33 -15.90 -4.92 8.54
N SER A 34 -14.94 -5.72 8.95
CA SER A 34 -14.89 -6.24 10.30
C SER A 34 -14.25 -5.22 11.25
N ARG A 35 -14.50 -5.41 12.54
CA ARG A 35 -13.85 -4.60 13.56
C ARG A 35 -12.33 -4.72 13.50
N ALA A 36 -11.85 -5.94 13.24
CA ALA A 36 -10.42 -6.17 13.13
C ALA A 36 -9.82 -5.36 11.98
N THR A 37 -10.49 -5.33 10.85
CA THR A 37 -10.06 -4.55 9.69
C THR A 37 -9.99 -3.06 10.04
N ILE A 38 -11.01 -2.54 10.71
CA ILE A 38 -11.03 -1.14 11.13
C ILE A 38 -9.86 -0.85 12.06
N SER A 39 -9.58 -1.76 12.97
CA SER A 39 -8.47 -1.58 13.91
C SER A 39 -7.14 -1.47 13.17
N ILE A 40 -6.92 -2.32 12.18
CA ILE A 40 -5.71 -2.29 11.37
C ILE A 40 -5.63 -0.96 10.61
N TRP A 41 -6.75 -0.55 10.00
CA TRP A 41 -6.80 0.69 9.23
C TRP A 41 -6.47 1.89 10.10
N ARG A 42 -7.03 1.93 11.31
CA ARG A 42 -6.79 3.06 12.20
C ARG A 42 -5.33 3.16 12.60
N LYS A 43 -4.69 2.03 12.81
CA LYS A 43 -3.26 2.04 13.15
C LYS A 43 -2.41 2.55 11.99
N LYS A 44 -2.76 2.12 10.78
CA LYS A 44 -1.93 2.44 9.61
C LYS A 44 -2.17 3.85 9.08
N PHE A 45 -3.42 4.30 9.13
CA PHE A 45 -3.80 5.54 8.45
C PHE A 45 -4.27 6.66 9.38
N ALA A 46 -4.10 6.50 10.69
CA ALA A 46 -4.53 7.54 11.62
C ALA A 46 -3.81 8.85 11.30
N GLY A 47 -4.57 9.94 11.29
CA GLY A 47 -4.02 11.26 11.05
C GLY A 47 -3.72 11.59 9.59
N MET A 48 -3.98 10.66 8.67
CA MET A 48 -3.73 10.92 7.26
C MET A 48 -4.90 11.64 6.61
N GLU A 49 -4.57 12.46 5.63
CA GLU A 49 -5.55 13.04 4.73
C GLU A 49 -5.65 12.19 3.47
N VAL A 50 -6.71 12.39 2.69
CA VAL A 50 -6.89 11.66 1.44
C VAL A 50 -5.72 11.93 0.50
N SER A 51 -5.23 13.17 0.46
CA SER A 51 -4.07 13.50 -0.39
C SER A 51 -2.82 12.74 0.04
N ASP A 52 -2.67 12.49 1.36
CA ASP A 52 -1.54 11.73 1.86
C ASP A 52 -1.62 10.28 1.41
N ALA A 53 -2.83 9.72 1.36
CA ALA A 53 -3.03 8.36 0.89
C ALA A 53 -2.66 8.22 -0.58
N LYS A 54 -3.03 9.21 -1.39
CA LYS A 54 -2.64 9.22 -2.79
C LYS A 54 -1.13 9.25 -2.95
N ARG A 55 -0.49 10.11 -2.18
CA ARG A 55 0.96 10.25 -2.23
C ARG A 55 1.63 8.96 -1.79
N LEU A 56 1.13 8.35 -0.72
CA LEU A 56 1.67 7.09 -0.25
C LEU A 56 1.61 6.03 -1.34
N LYS A 57 0.47 5.93 -2.02
CA LYS A 57 0.33 4.94 -3.08
C LYS A 57 1.32 5.20 -4.21
N GLN A 58 1.48 6.46 -4.60
CA GLN A 58 2.44 6.82 -5.63
C GLN A 58 3.85 6.44 -5.23
N LEU A 59 4.21 6.70 -3.99
CA LEU A 59 5.54 6.37 -3.50
C LEU A 59 5.76 4.86 -3.44
N GLU A 60 4.74 4.12 -3.05
CA GLU A 60 4.83 2.66 -3.03
C GLU A 60 5.00 2.09 -4.44
N ASP A 61 4.26 2.62 -5.39
CA ASP A 61 4.37 2.19 -6.79
C ASP A 61 5.75 2.51 -7.34
N GLU A 62 6.24 3.71 -7.08
CA GLU A 62 7.57 4.12 -7.49
C GLU A 62 8.64 3.24 -6.88
N ASN A 63 8.48 2.94 -5.61
CA ASN A 63 9.43 2.11 -4.89
C ASN A 63 9.50 0.72 -5.51
N ARG A 64 8.36 0.14 -5.83
CA ARG A 64 8.32 -1.17 -6.48
C ARG A 64 9.00 -1.15 -7.84
N ARG A 65 8.75 -0.08 -8.60
CA ARG A 65 9.35 0.07 -9.91
C ARG A 65 10.86 0.20 -9.82
N LEU A 66 11.33 1.02 -8.87
CA LEU A 66 12.76 1.20 -8.68
C LEU A 66 13.43 -0.09 -8.25
N LYS A 67 12.78 -0.84 -7.38
CA LYS A 67 13.33 -2.12 -6.95
C LYS A 67 13.47 -3.09 -8.10
N ARG A 68 12.49 -3.09 -9.00
CA ARG A 68 12.55 -3.95 -10.19
C ARG A 68 13.71 -3.54 -11.09
N ILE A 69 13.87 -2.24 -11.33
CA ILE A 69 14.94 -1.74 -12.17
C ILE A 69 16.29 -2.13 -11.57
N VAL A 70 16.44 -1.95 -10.25
CA VAL A 70 17.69 -2.30 -9.58
C VAL A 70 17.96 -3.80 -9.72
N ALA A 71 16.94 -4.63 -9.55
CA ALA A 71 17.11 -6.08 -9.68
C ALA A 71 17.54 -6.45 -11.09
N ASP A 72 16.90 -5.86 -12.11
CA ASP A 72 17.23 -6.14 -13.50
C ASP A 72 18.66 -5.71 -13.81
N LEU A 73 19.05 -4.53 -13.38
CA LEU A 73 20.40 -4.02 -13.60
C LEU A 73 21.43 -4.88 -12.88
N THR A 74 21.12 -5.35 -11.70
CA THR A 74 22.02 -6.22 -10.96
C THR A 74 22.23 -7.53 -11.67
N LEU A 75 21.16 -8.11 -12.21
CA LEU A 75 21.27 -9.34 -12.99
C LEU A 75 22.07 -9.13 -14.25
N ASP A 76 21.81 -8.03 -14.95
CA ASP A 76 22.57 -7.71 -16.17
C ASP A 76 24.05 -7.58 -15.87
N LYS A 77 24.37 -6.88 -14.78
CA LYS A 77 25.74 -6.70 -14.38
C LYS A 77 26.41 -8.04 -14.09
N GLN A 78 25.71 -8.92 -13.36
CA GLN A 78 26.25 -10.23 -13.04
C GLN A 78 26.48 -11.06 -14.27
N MET A 79 25.55 -11.01 -15.22
CA MET A 79 25.71 -11.75 -16.47
C MET A 79 26.89 -11.25 -17.27
N LEU A 80 27.07 -9.94 -17.33
CA LEU A 80 28.22 -9.35 -18.02
C LEU A 80 29.54 -9.76 -17.36
N GLN A 81 29.55 -9.74 -16.03
CA GLN A 81 30.74 -10.12 -15.30
C GLN A 81 31.08 -11.59 -15.54
N ASP A 82 30.06 -12.45 -15.60
CA ASP A 82 30.27 -13.85 -15.88
C ASP A 82 30.87 -14.06 -17.25
N VAL A 83 30.34 -13.35 -18.25
CA VAL A 83 30.88 -13.44 -19.61
C VAL A 83 32.31 -12.98 -19.66
N LEU A 84 32.62 -11.87 -19.00
CA LEU A 84 33.97 -11.32 -19.00
C LEU A 84 34.95 -12.20 -18.25
N SER A 85 34.50 -12.90 -17.23
CA SER A 85 35.38 -13.75 -16.44
C SER A 85 35.64 -15.10 -17.11
N ARG A 86 34.83 -15.46 -18.08
CA ARG A 86 35.04 -16.70 -18.83
C ARG A 86 36.09 -16.46 -19.89
N LYS A 87 37.26 -16.76 -19.49
CA LYS A 87 38.33 -16.63 -20.46
C LYS A 87 38.68 -17.96 -20.96
N TRP A 88 38.76 -18.07 -22.22
CA TRP A 88 39.21 -19.29 -22.81
C TRP A 88 40.62 -19.17 -23.24
#